data_fe5790467a49d97b1e72a9b50ba7c5ca
#
_entry.id   fe5790467a49d97b1e72a9b50ba7c5ca
#
_cell.length_a   1.000
_cell.length_b   1.000
_cell.length_c   1.000
_cell.angle_alpha   90.00
_cell.angle_beta   90.00
_cell.angle_gamma   90.00
#
_symmetry.space_group_name_H-M   'P 1'
#
loop_
_entity.id
_entity.type
_entity.pdbx_description
1 polymer ?
#
loop_
_entity_poly.entity_id
_entity_poly.type
_entity_poly.pdbx_seq_one_letter_code
_entity_poly.pdbx_strand_id
1 'polypeptide(L)'
;MSANSYDWSRFTVRINVNAPVDKLYQGWATREGIEYWFLRFSEYKKPDGTLRGNKEAVEKADTYKWRWYGYPDSVTEEGTVLEVNGKDFFKFSFGKAGICSVTIKQEQGETIVEMVQENIPTDEQGMHYYHVGCKTGWTFHFANMKSIFEGGIDLRNKNEKLQDMLNS
;
A
#
# COMPACT_ATOMS: atom_id res chain seq x y z
N MET A 1 4.99 -37.33 -6.98
CA MET A 1 5.46 -35.94 -6.88
C MET A 1 4.25 -35.09 -6.52
N SER A 2 4.13 -34.59 -5.28
CA SER A 2 3.08 -33.68 -4.92
C SER A 2 3.34 -32.37 -5.68
N ALA A 3 2.45 -31.99 -6.57
CA ALA A 3 2.47 -30.67 -7.16
C ALA A 3 2.46 -29.66 -6.00
N ASN A 4 3.49 -28.83 -5.88
CA ASN A 4 3.48 -27.71 -4.96
C ASN A 4 2.28 -26.85 -5.36
N SER A 5 1.19 -26.94 -4.61
CA SER A 5 0.03 -26.11 -4.84
C SER A 5 0.45 -24.66 -4.58
N TYR A 6 0.11 -23.77 -5.50
CA TYR A 6 0.35 -22.34 -5.34
C TYR A 6 -0.32 -21.83 -4.06
N ASP A 7 0.39 -21.03 -3.28
CA ASP A 7 -0.15 -20.45 -2.04
C ASP A 7 -0.97 -19.19 -2.34
N TRP A 8 -2.28 -19.37 -2.42
CA TRP A 8 -3.23 -18.29 -2.64
C TRP A 8 -3.47 -17.40 -1.42
N SER A 9 -3.01 -17.81 -0.24
CA SER A 9 -3.21 -17.06 1.00
C SER A 9 -2.25 -15.88 1.17
N ARG A 10 -1.20 -15.78 0.34
CA ARG A 10 -0.20 -14.73 0.41
C ARG A 10 0.49 -14.47 -0.92
N PHE A 11 1.04 -13.26 -1.04
CA PHE A 11 1.99 -12.92 -2.10
C PHE A 11 2.99 -11.86 -1.62
N THR A 12 4.05 -11.71 -2.39
CA THR A 12 5.07 -10.66 -2.17
C THR A 12 5.21 -9.81 -3.43
N VAL A 13 5.31 -8.49 -3.24
CA VAL A 13 5.67 -7.53 -4.28
C VAL A 13 6.94 -6.81 -3.84
N ARG A 14 7.93 -6.74 -4.71
CA ARG A 14 9.23 -6.11 -4.43
C ARG A 14 9.63 -5.18 -5.55
N ILE A 15 10.22 -4.04 -5.21
CA ILE A 15 10.81 -3.14 -6.19
C ILE A 15 12.02 -2.42 -5.60
N ASN A 16 13.04 -2.20 -6.41
CA ASN A 16 14.13 -1.30 -6.06
C ASN A 16 13.74 0.14 -6.35
N VAL A 17 14.01 1.03 -5.41
CA VAL A 17 13.73 2.47 -5.55
C VAL A 17 14.98 3.25 -5.14
N ASN A 18 15.54 4.04 -6.05
CA ASN A 18 16.70 4.88 -5.76
C ASN A 18 16.28 6.14 -5.00
N ALA A 19 15.94 5.94 -3.73
CA ALA A 19 15.57 7.02 -2.80
C ALA A 19 15.99 6.65 -1.38
N PRO A 20 16.20 7.65 -0.49
CA PRO A 20 16.53 7.41 0.91
C PRO A 20 15.42 6.63 1.64
N VAL A 21 15.82 5.72 2.53
CA VAL A 21 14.89 4.88 3.32
C VAL A 21 13.88 5.72 4.10
N ASP A 22 14.33 6.80 4.74
CA ASP A 22 13.47 7.69 5.51
C ASP A 22 12.39 8.38 4.65
N LYS A 23 12.73 8.75 3.42
CA LYS A 23 11.76 9.31 2.46
C LYS A 23 10.71 8.29 2.04
N LEU A 24 11.14 7.08 1.73
CA LEU A 24 10.23 5.99 1.39
C LEU A 24 9.35 5.60 2.57
N TYR A 25 9.90 5.56 3.79
CA TYR A 25 9.12 5.29 4.99
C TYR A 25 8.05 6.36 5.24
N GLN A 26 8.40 7.65 5.13
CA GLN A 26 7.43 8.74 5.22
C GLN A 26 6.35 8.65 4.14
N GLY A 27 6.69 8.13 2.96
CA GLY A 27 5.75 7.82 1.87
C GLY A 27 4.66 6.82 2.26
N TRP A 28 4.90 5.97 3.24
CA TRP A 28 3.92 5.07 3.83
C TRP A 28 3.27 5.61 5.09
N ALA A 29 4.07 6.23 5.96
CA ALA A 29 3.72 6.49 7.34
C ALA A 29 3.11 7.88 7.61
N THR A 30 2.89 8.70 6.60
CA THR A 30 2.25 10.01 6.73
C THR A 30 1.12 10.18 5.71
N ARG A 31 0.16 11.02 6.04
CA ARG A 31 -0.91 11.38 5.09
C ARG A 31 -0.36 11.97 3.79
N GLU A 32 0.49 13.00 3.90
CA GLU A 32 1.11 13.64 2.74
C GLU A 32 1.92 12.64 1.90
N GLY A 33 2.66 11.75 2.57
CA GLY A 33 3.48 10.76 1.92
C GLY A 33 2.67 9.73 1.14
N ILE A 34 1.64 9.16 1.73
CA ILE A 34 0.86 8.10 1.07
C ILE A 34 -0.03 8.65 -0.06
N GLU A 35 -0.49 9.90 0.04
CA GLU A 35 -1.19 10.59 -1.04
C GLU A 35 -0.26 10.98 -2.20
N TYR A 36 1.02 11.15 -1.93
CA TYR A 36 2.02 11.51 -2.94
C TYR A 36 2.15 10.48 -4.06
N TRP A 37 2.08 9.19 -3.73
CA TRP A 37 2.31 8.12 -4.71
C TRP A 37 1.16 7.11 -4.85
N PHE A 38 0.30 6.95 -3.85
CA PHE A 38 -0.65 5.84 -3.78
C PHE A 38 -2.12 6.31 -3.83
N LEU A 39 -2.52 7.20 -2.94
CA LEU A 39 -3.93 7.51 -2.70
C LEU A 39 -4.34 8.86 -3.27
N ARG A 40 -5.65 9.00 -3.54
CA ARG A 40 -6.29 10.30 -3.78
C ARG A 40 -6.60 11.03 -2.47
N PHE A 41 -6.94 10.27 -1.45
CA PHE A 41 -7.31 10.77 -0.13
C PHE A 41 -6.91 9.77 0.94
N SER A 42 -6.39 10.27 2.04
CA SER A 42 -6.14 9.51 3.26
C SER A 42 -6.51 10.31 4.50
N GLU A 43 -6.94 9.61 5.54
CA GLU A 43 -7.20 10.14 6.87
C GLU A 43 -6.70 9.15 7.89
N TYR A 44 -5.97 9.62 8.90
CA TYR A 44 -5.54 8.81 10.03
C TYR A 44 -6.07 9.39 11.32
N LYS A 45 -6.58 8.52 12.19
CA LYS A 45 -7.08 8.87 13.52
C LYS A 45 -6.33 8.12 14.60
N LYS A 46 -5.94 8.84 15.64
CA LYS A 46 -5.42 8.27 16.88
C LYS A 46 -6.50 7.46 17.59
N PRO A 47 -6.13 6.58 18.54
CA PRO A 47 -7.14 5.83 19.33
C PRO A 47 -8.15 6.70 20.07
N ASP A 48 -7.81 7.94 20.41
CA ASP A 48 -8.73 8.91 21.03
C ASP A 48 -9.66 9.61 20.04
N GLY A 49 -9.54 9.30 18.74
CA GLY A 49 -10.35 9.88 17.66
C GLY A 49 -9.81 11.17 17.06
N THR A 50 -8.72 11.73 17.60
CA THR A 50 -8.07 12.91 17.01
C THR A 50 -7.41 12.59 15.68
N LEU A 51 -7.53 13.52 14.72
CA LEU A 51 -6.87 13.40 13.42
C LEU A 51 -5.36 13.63 13.53
N ARG A 52 -4.59 12.82 12.80
CA ARG A 52 -3.18 13.11 12.58
C ARG A 52 -3.00 14.22 11.56
N GLY A 53 -2.00 15.07 11.80
CA GLY A 53 -1.60 16.10 10.84
C GLY A 53 -0.98 15.50 9.58
N ASN A 54 -0.90 16.30 8.50
CA ASN A 54 -0.43 15.84 7.19
C ASN A 54 0.96 15.21 7.20
N LYS A 55 1.86 15.71 8.03
CA LYS A 55 3.26 15.23 8.16
C LYS A 55 3.51 14.45 9.44
N GLU A 56 2.49 14.27 10.27
CA GLU A 56 2.57 13.50 11.48
C GLU A 56 2.60 12.01 11.15
N ALA A 57 3.63 11.31 11.60
CA ALA A 57 3.75 9.88 11.36
C ALA A 57 2.66 9.10 12.11
N VAL A 58 2.16 8.08 11.45
CA VAL A 58 1.21 7.14 12.07
C VAL A 58 1.88 6.30 13.14
N GLU A 59 1.08 5.86 14.10
CA GLU A 59 1.50 4.98 15.18
C GLU A 59 0.63 3.73 15.23
N LYS A 60 1.08 2.74 15.97
CA LYS A 60 0.30 1.52 16.24
C LYS A 60 -1.05 1.88 16.84
N ALA A 61 -2.09 1.20 16.38
CA ALA A 61 -3.50 1.36 16.73
C ALA A 61 -4.20 2.60 16.14
N ASP A 62 -3.51 3.39 15.33
CA ASP A 62 -4.21 4.37 14.50
C ASP A 62 -5.16 3.67 13.52
N THR A 63 -6.30 4.28 13.28
CA THR A 63 -7.20 3.85 12.20
C THR A 63 -6.99 4.69 10.97
N TYR A 64 -7.27 4.12 9.81
CA TYR A 64 -7.14 4.84 8.56
C TYR A 64 -8.41 4.74 7.70
N LYS A 65 -8.55 5.73 6.80
CA LYS A 65 -9.53 5.77 5.73
C LYS A 65 -8.82 6.15 4.43
N TRP A 66 -8.97 5.33 3.38
CA TRP A 66 -8.26 5.48 2.11
C TRP A 66 -9.22 5.48 0.93
N ARG A 67 -8.91 6.30 -0.09
CA ARG A 67 -9.63 6.37 -1.37
C ARG A 67 -8.65 6.53 -2.51
N TRP A 68 -8.98 5.97 -3.65
CA TRP A 68 -8.13 5.97 -4.85
C TRP A 68 -8.70 6.85 -5.95
N TYR A 69 -7.84 7.26 -6.88
CA TYR A 69 -8.29 7.81 -8.15
C TYR A 69 -9.03 6.71 -8.94
N GLY A 70 -10.01 7.13 -9.80
CA GLY A 70 -10.77 6.19 -10.61
C GLY A 70 -11.96 5.54 -9.90
N TYR A 71 -12.15 5.80 -8.60
CA TYR A 71 -13.27 5.29 -7.82
C TYR A 71 -14.07 6.39 -7.15
N PRO A 72 -15.40 6.22 -7.01
CA PRO A 72 -16.22 7.15 -6.26
C PRO A 72 -15.92 7.09 -4.76
N ASP A 73 -16.34 8.12 -4.01
CA ASP A 73 -16.13 8.22 -2.56
C ASP A 73 -16.77 7.07 -1.75
N SER A 74 -17.77 6.39 -2.32
CA SER A 74 -18.37 5.21 -1.72
C SER A 74 -17.42 4.01 -1.66
N VAL A 75 -16.40 3.98 -2.54
CA VAL A 75 -15.33 2.98 -2.48
C VAL A 75 -14.26 3.50 -1.55
N THR A 76 -14.35 3.12 -0.30
CA THR A 76 -13.45 3.54 0.78
C THR A 76 -12.96 2.30 1.51
N GLU A 77 -11.64 2.20 1.70
CA GLU A 77 -11.02 1.20 2.55
C GLU A 77 -10.76 1.78 3.93
N GLU A 78 -11.12 1.03 4.96
CA GLU A 78 -10.88 1.37 6.35
C GLU A 78 -10.12 0.25 7.03
N GLY A 79 -9.16 0.60 7.87
CA GLY A 79 -8.37 -0.38 8.58
C GLY A 79 -7.58 0.22 9.74
N THR A 80 -6.64 -0.56 10.24
CA THR A 80 -5.84 -0.23 11.42
C THR A 80 -4.36 -0.41 11.15
N VAL A 81 -3.56 0.50 11.64
CA VAL A 81 -2.10 0.37 11.71
C VAL A 81 -1.76 -0.63 12.81
N LEU A 82 -1.23 -1.79 12.43
CA LEU A 82 -0.97 -2.90 13.36
C LEU A 82 0.39 -2.79 14.03
N GLU A 83 1.39 -2.34 13.26
CA GLU A 83 2.76 -2.19 13.75
C GLU A 83 3.53 -1.19 12.91
N VAL A 84 4.35 -0.37 13.55
CA VAL A 84 5.33 0.53 12.93
C VAL A 84 6.56 0.64 13.82
N ASN A 85 7.72 0.86 13.22
CA ASN A 85 8.97 1.07 13.98
C ASN A 85 9.56 2.49 13.80
N GLY A 86 8.91 3.34 13.02
CA GLY A 86 9.34 4.71 12.79
C GLY A 86 10.54 4.85 11.83
N LYS A 87 10.97 3.76 11.15
CA LYS A 87 12.19 3.72 10.33
C LYS A 87 11.99 3.07 8.96
N ASP A 88 11.59 1.81 8.94
CA ASP A 88 11.64 0.97 7.75
C ASP A 88 10.60 -0.16 7.73
N PHE A 89 9.69 -0.19 8.72
CA PHE A 89 8.65 -1.19 8.82
C PHE A 89 7.27 -0.58 9.08
N PHE A 90 6.27 -1.01 8.30
CA PHE A 90 4.88 -0.57 8.38
C PHE A 90 3.94 -1.76 8.13
N LYS A 91 3.04 -2.04 9.07
CA LYS A 91 2.08 -3.15 8.99
C LYS A 91 0.66 -2.65 9.25
N PHE A 92 -0.27 -3.08 8.41
CA PHE A 92 -1.68 -2.65 8.51
C PHE A 92 -2.63 -3.77 8.11
N SER A 93 -3.84 -3.73 8.65
CA SER A 93 -4.95 -4.58 8.17
C SER A 93 -5.47 -4.02 6.84
N PHE A 94 -5.88 -4.87 5.91
CA PHE A 94 -6.37 -4.44 4.60
C PHE A 94 -7.71 -5.10 4.31
N GLY A 95 -8.74 -4.68 5.05
CA GLY A 95 -10.10 -5.15 4.95
C GLY A 95 -10.22 -6.68 4.92
N LYS A 96 -11.00 -7.19 4.00
CA LYS A 96 -11.15 -8.63 3.75
C LYS A 96 -9.94 -9.23 3.01
N ALA A 97 -9.05 -8.41 2.50
CA ALA A 97 -7.87 -8.86 1.75
C ALA A 97 -6.69 -9.28 2.66
N GLY A 98 -6.87 -9.22 3.99
CA GLY A 98 -5.91 -9.71 4.96
C GLY A 98 -5.03 -8.64 5.57
N ILE A 99 -3.73 -8.87 5.64
CA ILE A 99 -2.74 -8.03 6.32
C ILE A 99 -1.60 -7.74 5.37
N CYS A 100 -1.17 -6.48 5.32
CA CYS A 100 -0.01 -6.03 4.55
C CYS A 100 1.13 -5.64 5.48
N SER A 101 2.34 -6.12 5.19
CA SER A 101 3.58 -5.75 5.88
C SER A 101 4.56 -5.19 4.87
N VAL A 102 5.02 -3.97 5.08
CA VAL A 102 6.00 -3.27 4.23
C VAL A 102 7.32 -3.19 4.95
N THR A 103 8.38 -3.60 4.29
CA THR A 103 9.76 -3.48 4.78
C THR A 103 10.60 -2.74 3.74
N ILE A 104 11.36 -1.74 4.19
CA ILE A 104 12.31 -1.01 3.35
C ILE A 104 13.71 -1.40 3.81
N LYS A 105 14.50 -1.98 2.91
CA LYS A 105 15.80 -2.55 3.27
C LYS A 105 16.88 -2.27 2.22
N GLN A 106 18.13 -2.35 2.64
CA GLN A 106 19.27 -2.34 1.74
C GLN A 106 19.62 -3.78 1.33
N GLU A 107 19.74 -4.01 0.03
CA GLU A 107 20.10 -5.31 -0.53
C GLU A 107 20.99 -5.10 -1.78
N GLN A 108 22.17 -5.66 -1.78
CA GLN A 108 23.14 -5.54 -2.88
C GLN A 108 23.44 -4.08 -3.30
N GLY A 109 23.43 -3.16 -2.34
CA GLY A 109 23.67 -1.74 -2.59
C GLY A 109 22.45 -0.94 -3.07
N GLU A 110 21.29 -1.57 -3.20
CA GLU A 110 20.06 -0.91 -3.60
C GLU A 110 19.04 -0.85 -2.44
N THR A 111 18.19 0.16 -2.46
CA THR A 111 17.05 0.26 -1.54
C THR A 111 15.88 -0.53 -2.11
N ILE A 112 15.40 -1.53 -1.38
CA ILE A 112 14.28 -2.38 -1.78
C ILE A 112 13.08 -2.05 -0.89
N VAL A 113 11.95 -1.79 -1.53
CA VAL A 113 10.63 -1.78 -0.88
C VAL A 113 9.97 -3.13 -1.14
N GLU A 114 9.70 -3.86 -0.08
CA GLU A 114 9.07 -5.18 -0.13
C GLU A 114 7.78 -5.15 0.66
N MET A 115 6.70 -5.62 0.06
CA MET A 115 5.42 -5.80 0.73
C MET A 115 4.99 -7.26 0.65
N VAL A 116 4.60 -7.80 1.78
CA VAL A 116 3.94 -9.10 1.89
C VAL A 116 2.48 -8.86 2.26
N GLN A 117 1.56 -9.37 1.47
CA GLN A 117 0.15 -9.47 1.83
C GLN A 117 -0.17 -10.91 2.17
N GLU A 118 -0.77 -11.14 3.32
CA GLU A 118 -1.04 -12.47 3.87
C GLU A 118 -2.42 -12.55 4.54
N ASN A 119 -2.84 -13.76 4.91
CA ASN A 119 -4.17 -14.03 5.44
C ASN A 119 -5.28 -13.71 4.42
N ILE A 120 -4.99 -13.87 3.14
CA ILE A 120 -5.96 -13.70 2.06
C ILE A 120 -6.89 -14.92 2.07
N PRO A 121 -8.23 -14.72 2.01
CA PRO A 121 -9.17 -15.83 1.85
C PRO A 121 -8.85 -16.65 0.59
N THR A 122 -8.93 -17.98 0.70
CA THR A 122 -8.58 -18.91 -0.38
C THR A 122 -9.78 -19.52 -1.11
N ASP A 123 -10.96 -18.98 -0.85
CA ASP A 123 -12.13 -19.25 -1.69
C ASP A 123 -12.01 -18.59 -3.07
N GLU A 124 -12.89 -18.91 -3.99
CA GLU A 124 -12.86 -18.38 -5.36
C GLU A 124 -12.84 -16.84 -5.38
N GLN A 125 -13.64 -16.21 -4.54
CA GLN A 125 -13.69 -14.75 -4.41
C GLN A 125 -12.37 -14.18 -3.87
N GLY A 126 -11.81 -14.81 -2.83
CA GLY A 126 -10.53 -14.42 -2.24
C GLY A 126 -9.37 -14.53 -3.22
N MET A 127 -9.30 -15.64 -3.96
CA MET A 127 -8.27 -15.84 -4.98
C MET A 127 -8.37 -14.79 -6.10
N HIS A 128 -9.57 -14.51 -6.59
CA HIS A 128 -9.77 -13.61 -7.73
C HIS A 128 -9.63 -12.13 -7.33
N TYR A 129 -10.39 -11.68 -6.31
CA TYR A 129 -10.42 -10.25 -5.97
C TYR A 129 -9.27 -9.82 -5.05
N TYR A 130 -8.93 -10.63 -4.06
CA TYR A 130 -7.96 -10.22 -3.05
C TYR A 130 -6.54 -10.69 -3.35
N HIS A 131 -6.35 -11.87 -3.95
CA HIS A 131 -5.01 -12.27 -4.36
C HIS A 131 -4.62 -11.64 -5.70
N VAL A 132 -5.35 -11.96 -6.77
CA VAL A 132 -5.01 -11.46 -8.12
C VAL A 132 -5.22 -9.95 -8.22
N GLY A 133 -6.37 -9.46 -7.77
CA GLY A 133 -6.71 -8.03 -7.84
C GLY A 133 -5.75 -7.15 -7.03
N CYS A 134 -5.51 -7.49 -5.75
CA CYS A 134 -4.58 -6.70 -4.94
C CYS A 134 -3.15 -6.79 -5.45
N LYS A 135 -2.68 -7.97 -5.87
CA LYS A 135 -1.33 -8.12 -6.43
C LYS A 135 -1.13 -7.27 -7.68
N THR A 136 -2.14 -7.24 -8.56
CA THR A 136 -2.13 -6.38 -9.75
C THR A 136 -2.10 -4.91 -9.37
N GLY A 137 -2.96 -4.47 -8.46
CA GLY A 137 -3.00 -3.08 -7.98
C GLY A 137 -1.70 -2.66 -7.32
N TRP A 138 -1.17 -3.46 -6.42
CA TRP A 138 0.13 -3.17 -5.77
C TRP A 138 1.28 -3.12 -6.78
N THR A 139 1.29 -3.99 -7.77
CA THR A 139 2.31 -3.95 -8.83
C THR A 139 2.31 -2.62 -9.56
N PHE A 140 1.14 -2.13 -9.94
CA PHE A 140 1.01 -0.81 -10.58
C PHE A 140 1.46 0.33 -9.64
N HIS A 141 0.97 0.35 -8.41
CA HIS A 141 1.30 1.42 -7.47
C HIS A 141 2.77 1.41 -7.05
N PHE A 142 3.42 0.25 -6.97
CA PHE A 142 4.87 0.17 -6.74
C PHE A 142 5.66 0.72 -7.92
N ALA A 143 5.22 0.47 -9.16
CA ALA A 143 5.82 1.12 -10.32
C ALA A 143 5.66 2.64 -10.28
N ASN A 144 4.48 3.13 -9.84
CA ASN A 144 4.26 4.56 -9.64
C ASN A 144 5.14 5.13 -8.51
N MET A 145 5.28 4.43 -7.40
CA MET A 145 6.20 4.81 -6.32
C MET A 145 7.61 5.01 -6.88
N LYS A 146 8.14 4.00 -7.59
CA LYS A 146 9.47 4.09 -8.21
C LYS A 146 9.58 5.30 -9.14
N SER A 147 8.60 5.49 -10.03
CA SER A 147 8.60 6.63 -10.96
C SER A 147 8.69 7.95 -10.21
N ILE A 148 7.82 8.19 -9.25
CA ILE A 148 7.73 9.46 -8.51
C ILE A 148 8.99 9.71 -7.66
N PHE A 149 9.42 8.73 -6.88
CA PHE A 149 10.57 8.90 -5.97
C PHE A 149 11.92 8.99 -6.70
N GLU A 150 11.99 8.54 -7.95
CA GLU A 150 13.17 8.71 -8.81
C GLU A 150 13.10 9.95 -9.73
N GLY A 151 12.13 10.85 -9.50
CA GLY A 151 11.99 12.11 -10.25
C GLY A 151 11.27 11.97 -11.59
N GLY A 152 10.57 10.86 -11.80
CA GLY A 152 9.70 10.64 -12.97
C GLY A 152 8.29 11.23 -12.79
N ILE A 153 7.37 10.76 -13.62
CA ILE A 153 5.98 11.22 -13.65
C ILE A 153 5.07 10.38 -12.75
N ASP A 154 3.96 10.98 -12.34
CA ASP A 154 2.85 10.27 -11.70
C ASP A 154 2.06 9.46 -12.74
N LEU A 155 2.07 8.14 -12.61
CA LEU A 155 1.43 7.22 -13.55
C LEU A 155 -0.08 7.09 -13.34
N ARG A 156 -0.60 7.60 -12.22
CA ARG A 156 -2.03 7.48 -11.90
C ARG A 156 -2.89 8.31 -12.85
N ASN A 157 -3.97 7.73 -13.33
CA ASN A 157 -4.97 8.48 -14.08
C ASN A 157 -5.82 9.32 -13.12
N LYS A 158 -5.76 10.64 -13.26
CA LYS A 158 -6.54 11.60 -12.45
C LYS A 158 -7.75 12.17 -13.20
N ASN A 159 -7.99 11.70 -14.44
CA ASN A 159 -9.15 12.12 -15.21
C ASN A 159 -10.36 11.24 -14.88
N GLU A 160 -11.22 11.74 -14.02
CA GLU A 160 -12.43 11.03 -13.54
C GLU A 160 -13.46 10.69 -14.65
N LYS A 161 -13.30 11.28 -15.84
CA LYS A 161 -14.15 10.97 -17.00
C LYS A 161 -13.76 9.68 -17.71
N LEU A 162 -12.57 9.17 -17.47
CA LEU A 162 -12.11 7.91 -18.03
C LEU A 162 -12.47 6.76 -17.08
N GLN A 163 -13.02 5.70 -17.62
CA GLN A 163 -13.41 4.49 -16.89
C GLN A 163 -12.43 3.36 -17.20
N ASP A 164 -12.31 2.41 -16.28
CA ASP A 164 -11.54 1.17 -16.43
C ASP A 164 -10.07 1.38 -16.80
N MET A 165 -9.47 2.46 -16.31
CA MET A 165 -8.04 2.72 -16.51
C MET A 165 -7.20 1.93 -15.51
N LEU A 166 -6.00 1.54 -15.94
CA LEU A 166 -5.00 0.87 -15.10
C LEU A 166 -4.39 1.86 -14.10
N ASN A 167 -5.05 2.12 -12.99
CA ASN A 167 -4.59 3.11 -12.01
C ASN A 167 -5.08 2.86 -10.57
N SER A 168 -5.57 1.65 -10.35
CA SER A 168 -6.19 1.32 -9.08
C SER A 168 -5.84 -0.08 -8.59
#